data_0d098c93f913f5ba23ec565ad0f8e09e
#
_entry.id   0d098c93f913f5ba23ec565ad0f8e09e
#
_cell.length_a   1.000
_cell.length_b   1.000
_cell.length_c   1.000
_cell.angle_alpha   90.00
_cell.angle_beta   90.00
_cell.angle_gamma   90.00
#
_symmetry.space_group_name_H-M   'P 1'
#
loop_
_entity.id
_entity.type
_entity.pdbx_description
1 polymer ?
#
loop_
_entity_poly.entity_id
_entity_poly.type
_entity_poly.pdbx_seq_one_letter_code
_entity_poly.pdbx_strand_id
1 'polypeptide(L)'
;MKSEVIELTWEESSLVERLNYIWQSEKMLVEVLARQLGDSEIPEAKAMLEDACAKCKSAYLALRVAQDEVLAAHLGPEHGEVQFSFDFRRQEVKISAPA
;
A
#
# COMPACT_ATOMS: atom_id res chain seq x y z
N MET A 1 21.94 12.73 2.87
CA MET A 1 20.82 11.93 2.33
C MET A 1 20.93 11.83 0.82
N LYS A 2 21.01 10.63 0.30
CA LYS A 2 21.02 10.41 -1.15
C LYS A 2 19.61 10.12 -1.60
N SER A 3 19.21 10.74 -2.71
CA SER A 3 17.95 10.40 -3.35
C SER A 3 18.22 9.92 -4.76
N GLU A 4 17.50 8.90 -5.16
CA GLU A 4 17.60 8.30 -6.49
C GLU A 4 16.20 8.20 -7.09
N VAL A 5 16.15 8.26 -8.40
CA VAL A 5 14.92 8.01 -9.16
C VAL A 5 15.15 6.77 -10.00
N ILE A 6 14.28 5.80 -9.85
CA ILE A 6 14.34 4.54 -10.59
C ILE A 6 13.16 4.47 -11.53
N GLU A 7 13.45 4.20 -12.81
CA GLU A 7 12.40 4.00 -13.79
C GLU A 7 11.80 2.62 -13.62
N LEU A 8 10.47 2.55 -13.65
CA LEU A 8 9.71 1.31 -13.51
C LEU A 8 9.24 0.84 -14.88
N THR A 9 9.10 -0.47 -15.03
CA THR A 9 8.38 -1.01 -16.19
C THR A 9 6.90 -0.68 -16.04
N TRP A 10 6.19 -0.73 -17.15
CA TRP A 10 4.74 -0.52 -17.11
C TRP A 10 4.05 -1.53 -16.21
N GLU A 11 4.50 -2.78 -16.24
CA GLU A 11 3.95 -3.86 -15.42
C GLU A 11 4.16 -3.60 -13.93
N GLU A 12 5.36 -3.17 -13.54
CA GLU A 12 5.68 -2.83 -12.16
C GLU A 12 4.81 -1.67 -11.65
N SER A 13 4.78 -0.61 -12.43
CA SER A 13 4.01 0.58 -12.06
C SER A 13 2.52 0.30 -11.98
N SER A 14 1.98 -0.44 -12.95
CA SER A 14 0.55 -0.78 -12.99
C SER A 14 0.14 -1.68 -11.84
N LEU A 15 0.97 -2.64 -11.49
CA LEU A 15 0.67 -3.55 -10.38
C LEU A 15 0.61 -2.78 -9.06
N VAL A 16 1.62 -1.98 -8.76
CA VAL A 16 1.67 -1.22 -7.51
C VAL A 16 0.53 -0.20 -7.45
N GLU A 17 0.26 0.48 -8.57
CA GLU A 17 -0.83 1.46 -8.64
C GLU A 17 -2.18 0.79 -8.36
N ARG A 18 -2.44 -0.37 -8.98
CA ARG A 18 -3.69 -1.10 -8.77
C ARG A 18 -3.85 -1.54 -7.32
N LEU A 19 -2.79 -2.09 -6.72
CA LEU A 19 -2.83 -2.53 -5.33
C LEU A 19 -2.99 -1.36 -4.37
N ASN A 20 -2.36 -0.23 -4.67
CA ASN A 20 -2.53 0.99 -3.89
C ASN A 20 -3.99 1.48 -3.95
N TYR A 21 -4.60 1.41 -5.11
CA TYR A 21 -5.99 1.81 -5.29
C TYR A 21 -6.94 0.93 -4.50
N ILE A 22 -6.70 -0.39 -4.53
CA ILE A 22 -7.49 -1.36 -3.76
C ILE A 22 -7.37 -1.08 -2.26
N TRP A 23 -6.15 -0.87 -1.77
CA TRP A 23 -5.92 -0.57 -0.36
C TRP A 23 -6.63 0.72 0.06
N GLN A 24 -6.51 1.80 -0.72
CA GLN A 24 -7.18 3.06 -0.41
C GLN A 24 -8.70 2.91 -0.39
N SER A 25 -9.26 2.12 -1.31
CA SER A 25 -10.69 1.86 -1.34
C SER A 25 -11.16 1.12 -0.10
N GLU A 26 -10.42 0.09 0.32
CA GLU A 26 -10.74 -0.67 1.54
C GLU A 26 -10.58 0.21 2.79
N LYS A 27 -9.57 1.06 2.82
CA LYS A 27 -9.34 1.99 3.92
C LYS A 27 -10.50 2.98 4.06
N MET A 28 -10.99 3.51 2.94
CA MET A 28 -12.15 4.41 2.95
C MET A 28 -13.40 3.71 3.46
N LEU A 29 -13.60 2.47 3.07
CA LEU A 29 -14.73 1.67 3.55
C LEU A 29 -14.66 1.47 5.06
N VAL A 30 -13.48 1.14 5.59
CA VAL A 30 -13.28 1.01 7.05
C VAL A 30 -13.63 2.32 7.75
N GLU A 31 -13.17 3.45 7.24
CA GLU A 31 -13.45 4.76 7.83
C GLU A 31 -14.94 5.07 7.88
N VAL A 32 -15.65 4.77 6.78
CA VAL A 32 -17.09 4.99 6.69
C VAL A 32 -17.83 4.06 7.67
N LEU A 33 -17.49 2.79 7.68
CA LEU A 33 -18.16 1.81 8.57
C LEU A 33 -17.85 2.10 10.03
N ALA A 34 -16.63 2.49 10.36
CA ALA A 34 -16.27 2.85 11.73
C ALA A 34 -17.10 4.06 12.21
N ARG A 35 -17.31 5.04 11.33
CA ARG A 35 -18.12 6.21 11.67
C ARG A 35 -19.58 5.85 11.88
N GLN A 36 -20.11 4.95 11.05
CA GLN A 36 -21.53 4.58 11.09
C GLN A 36 -21.83 3.52 12.13
N LEU A 37 -20.93 2.55 12.33
CA LEU A 37 -21.17 1.35 13.11
C LEU A 37 -20.26 1.19 14.33
N GLY A 38 -19.29 2.08 14.51
CA GLY A 38 -18.26 1.93 15.56
C GLY A 38 -18.81 1.83 16.97
N ASP A 39 -19.93 2.50 17.25
CA ASP A 39 -20.56 2.51 18.57
C ASP A 39 -21.70 1.49 18.68
N SER A 40 -21.94 0.70 17.64
CA SER A 40 -23.05 -0.26 17.62
C SER A 40 -22.75 -1.46 18.50
N GLU A 41 -23.76 -1.89 19.26
CA GLU A 41 -23.70 -3.12 20.05
C GLU A 41 -24.23 -4.32 19.28
N ILE A 42 -24.72 -4.13 18.06
CA ILE A 42 -25.30 -5.17 17.23
C ILE A 42 -24.18 -6.09 16.71
N PRO A 43 -24.26 -7.43 16.97
CA PRO A 43 -23.20 -8.35 16.55
C PRO A 43 -22.92 -8.33 15.04
N GLU A 44 -23.95 -8.20 14.20
CA GLU A 44 -23.78 -8.14 12.74
C GLU A 44 -23.00 -6.90 12.31
N ALA A 45 -23.22 -5.76 12.98
CA ALA A 45 -22.49 -4.53 12.70
C ALA A 45 -21.01 -4.66 13.07
N LYS A 46 -20.74 -5.28 14.24
CA LYS A 46 -19.37 -5.54 14.69
C LYS A 46 -18.65 -6.48 13.73
N ALA A 47 -19.33 -7.53 13.29
CA ALA A 47 -18.76 -8.49 12.34
C ALA A 47 -18.45 -7.83 11.00
N MET A 48 -19.32 -6.96 10.53
CA MET A 48 -19.11 -6.21 9.27
C MET A 48 -17.88 -5.33 9.36
N LEU A 49 -17.70 -4.62 10.47
CA LEU A 49 -16.55 -3.75 10.67
C LEU A 49 -15.25 -4.56 10.77
N GLU A 50 -15.26 -5.67 11.50
CA GLU A 50 -14.12 -6.57 11.62
C GLU A 50 -13.70 -7.13 10.26
N ASP A 51 -14.67 -7.55 9.43
CA ASP A 51 -14.43 -8.06 8.11
C ASP A 51 -13.77 -7.00 7.22
N ALA A 52 -14.29 -5.77 7.27
CA ALA A 52 -13.73 -4.66 6.50
C ALA A 52 -12.29 -4.34 6.94
N CYS A 53 -12.02 -4.37 8.24
CA CYS A 53 -10.67 -4.16 8.76
C CYS A 53 -9.71 -5.26 8.30
N ALA A 54 -10.15 -6.51 8.29
CA ALA A 54 -9.35 -7.63 7.82
C ALA A 54 -9.01 -7.50 6.34
N LYS A 55 -9.97 -7.11 5.51
CA LYS A 55 -9.75 -6.87 4.09
C LYS A 55 -8.79 -5.73 3.84
N CYS A 56 -8.91 -4.65 4.60
CA CYS A 56 -8.02 -3.50 4.51
C CYS A 56 -6.58 -3.92 4.84
N LYS A 57 -6.40 -4.69 5.89
CA LYS A 57 -5.08 -5.19 6.30
C LYS A 57 -4.47 -6.09 5.23
N SER A 58 -5.25 -7.00 4.64
CA SER A 58 -4.79 -7.87 3.56
C SER A 58 -4.38 -7.06 2.33
N ALA A 59 -5.16 -6.05 1.98
CA ALA A 59 -4.84 -5.17 0.84
C ALA A 59 -3.54 -4.40 1.09
N TYR A 60 -3.34 -3.92 2.31
CA TYR A 60 -2.11 -3.23 2.68
C TYR A 60 -0.89 -4.14 2.56
N LEU A 61 -1.00 -5.38 3.07
CA LEU A 61 0.10 -6.34 3.01
C LEU A 61 0.44 -6.71 1.56
N ALA A 62 -0.56 -6.90 0.71
CA ALA A 62 -0.34 -7.17 -0.71
C ALA A 62 0.40 -6.02 -1.38
N LEU A 63 0.03 -4.79 -1.06
CA LEU A 63 0.71 -3.60 -1.58
C LEU A 63 2.17 -3.56 -1.12
N ARG A 64 2.42 -3.80 0.16
CA ARG A 64 3.79 -3.80 0.71
C ARG A 64 4.66 -4.86 0.07
N VAL A 65 4.13 -6.07 -0.13
CA VAL A 65 4.86 -7.15 -0.79
C VAL A 65 5.24 -6.74 -2.22
N ALA A 66 4.30 -6.17 -2.97
CA ALA A 66 4.57 -5.72 -4.33
C ALA A 66 5.62 -4.61 -4.37
N GLN A 67 5.54 -3.64 -3.46
CA GLN A 67 6.53 -2.57 -3.36
C GLN A 67 7.91 -3.12 -3.04
N ASP A 68 8.00 -4.05 -2.08
CA ASP A 68 9.27 -4.65 -1.72
C ASP A 68 9.88 -5.46 -2.86
N GLU A 69 9.06 -6.17 -3.63
CA GLU A 69 9.54 -6.91 -4.80
C GLU A 69 10.11 -5.99 -5.87
N VAL A 70 9.46 -4.85 -6.11
CA VAL A 70 9.95 -3.86 -7.07
C VAL A 70 11.27 -3.28 -6.59
N LEU A 71 11.35 -2.89 -5.32
CA LEU A 71 12.58 -2.32 -4.77
C LEU A 71 13.73 -3.35 -4.81
N ALA A 72 13.44 -4.61 -4.47
CA ALA A 72 14.44 -5.66 -4.51
C ALA A 72 14.94 -5.93 -5.92
N ALA A 73 14.06 -5.84 -6.93
CA ALA A 73 14.45 -6.04 -8.32
C ALA A 73 15.41 -4.97 -8.84
N HIS A 74 15.28 -3.74 -8.32
CA HIS A 74 16.11 -2.61 -8.77
C HIS A 74 17.31 -2.33 -7.87
N LEU A 75 17.18 -2.56 -6.56
CA LEU A 75 18.21 -2.26 -5.57
C LEU A 75 18.94 -3.48 -5.05
N GLY A 76 18.42 -4.69 -5.34
CA GLY A 76 18.90 -5.94 -4.78
C GLY A 76 18.12 -6.33 -3.53
N PRO A 77 18.14 -7.63 -3.17
CA PRO A 77 17.32 -8.15 -2.07
C PRO A 77 17.74 -7.63 -0.68
N GLU A 78 18.94 -7.07 -0.57
CA GLU A 78 19.46 -6.56 0.70
C GLU A 78 19.44 -5.03 0.77
N HIS A 79 18.45 -4.38 0.13
CA HIS A 79 18.39 -2.92 0.08
C HIS A 79 18.16 -2.25 1.44
N GLY A 80 17.72 -3.01 2.45
CA GLY A 80 17.42 -2.48 3.78
C GLY A 80 16.18 -1.59 3.78
N GLU A 81 16.01 -0.84 4.85
CA GLU A 81 14.90 0.12 4.95
C GLU A 81 15.25 1.39 4.20
N VAL A 82 14.43 1.74 3.23
CA VAL A 82 14.56 2.98 2.48
C VAL A 82 13.21 3.68 2.45
N GLN A 83 13.24 5.00 2.42
CA GLN A 83 12.02 5.77 2.19
C GLN A 83 11.82 5.88 0.69
N PHE A 84 10.59 5.69 0.25
CA PHE A 84 10.28 5.70 -1.17
C PHE A 84 8.93 6.34 -1.44
N SER A 85 8.78 6.82 -2.66
CA SER A 85 7.52 7.39 -3.13
C SER A 85 7.35 7.01 -4.59
N PHE A 86 6.23 6.36 -4.92
CA PHE A 86 5.91 5.96 -6.28
C PHE A 86 5.20 7.09 -7.00
N ASP A 87 5.68 7.42 -8.20
CA ASP A 87 5.03 8.36 -9.10
C ASP A 87 4.49 7.56 -10.29
N PHE A 88 3.21 7.25 -10.25
CA PHE A 88 2.58 6.40 -11.28
C PHE A 88 2.42 7.11 -12.61
N ARG A 89 2.33 8.42 -12.59
CA ARG A 89 2.21 9.21 -13.81
C ARG A 89 3.49 9.15 -14.63
N ARG A 90 4.64 9.20 -13.96
CA ARG A 90 5.96 9.15 -14.59
C ARG A 90 6.54 7.73 -14.64
N GLN A 91 5.86 6.76 -14.04
CA GLN A 91 6.32 5.38 -13.92
C GLN A 91 7.71 5.30 -13.30
N GLU A 92 7.87 5.95 -12.17
CA GLU A 92 9.15 5.95 -11.46
C GLU A 92 8.94 5.90 -9.96
N VAL A 93 9.97 5.51 -9.23
CA VAL A 93 9.98 5.55 -7.79
C VAL A 93 11.16 6.39 -7.33
N LYS A 94 10.88 7.31 -6.41
CA LYS A 94 11.91 8.14 -5.77
C LYS A 94 12.30 7.45 -4.46
N ILE A 95 13.58 7.26 -4.29
CA ILE A 95 14.13 6.58 -3.11
C ILE A 95 15.05 7.53 -2.38
N SER A 96 14.86 7.63 -1.06
CA SER A 96 15.73 8.39 -0.18
C SER A 96 16.35 7.44 0.83
N ALA A 97 17.67 7.31 0.81
CA ALA A 97 18.38 6.49 1.77
C ALA A 97 18.98 7.39 2.85
N PRO A 98 19.04 6.94 4.11
CA PRO A 98 19.75 7.69 5.13
C PRO A 98 21.23 7.80 4.76
N ALA A 99 21.78 8.96 5.02
CA ALA A 99 23.18 9.24 4.72
C ALA A 99 24.09 8.41 5.63
#